data_77799a9840d539553779adf48df2674f
#
_entry.id   77799a9840d539553779adf48df2674f
#
_cell.length_a   1.000
_cell.length_b   1.000
_cell.length_c   1.000
_cell.angle_alpha   90.00
_cell.angle_beta   90.00
_cell.angle_gamma   90.00
#
_symmetry.space_group_name_H-M   'P 1'
#
loop_
_entity.id
_entity.type
_entity.pdbx_description
1 polymer ?
#
loop_
_entity_poly.entity_id
_entity_poly.type
_entity_poly.pdbx_seq_one_letter_code
_entity_poly.pdbx_strand_id
1 'polypeptide(L)'
;MKYTMRTKRLAVLGAAAVCLLLGLTACGQKAKASSSGDALLTVDGCAVTEEEYLLFLRDQKAATANYYWTQYQMQPDEKFWHTEVDGQTPLDYAKARALKAAVTAKETMLLASEQDVLDYKDYPEMMQDMQQENDDRAQKKQNGEVYYGVNAFTPFTYYQYLTDNASAEMETVLEKQLTPTEVELQQVYEEYKDVLSLGTTYRYRIETADGTLQELTQNTREIGKADTVTEDLIYVYFTSMQPGQSFAYEYYGQEATVTLLDAKDEGMQTFEQAKDSLKVFYARQKLAELLEQRTQNADVVLDKARYDALEMP
;
A
#
# COMPACT_ATOMS: atom_id res chain seq x y z
N MET A 1 -35.30 23.62 -9.29
CA MET A 1 -34.09 24.44 -9.27
C MET A 1 -32.92 23.52 -9.68
N LYS A 2 -32.48 23.61 -10.96
CA LYS A 2 -31.48 22.71 -11.53
C LYS A 2 -30.07 23.24 -11.20
N TYR A 3 -29.28 22.52 -10.42
CA TYR A 3 -27.87 22.82 -10.25
C TYR A 3 -27.06 22.02 -11.29
N THR A 4 -26.56 22.72 -12.29
CA THR A 4 -25.58 22.19 -13.24
C THR A 4 -24.17 22.36 -12.64
N MET A 5 -23.53 21.27 -12.22
CA MET A 5 -22.11 21.27 -11.92
C MET A 5 -21.30 21.36 -13.22
N ARG A 6 -20.72 22.53 -13.45
CA ARG A 6 -19.69 22.74 -14.48
C ARG A 6 -18.38 22.12 -14.01
N THR A 7 -18.05 20.96 -14.55
CA THR A 7 -16.69 20.41 -14.48
C THR A 7 -15.75 21.31 -15.28
N LYS A 8 -14.89 22.06 -14.60
CA LYS A 8 -13.74 22.73 -15.22
C LYS A 8 -12.72 21.66 -15.59
N ARG A 9 -12.65 21.33 -16.88
CA ARG A 9 -11.51 20.62 -17.46
C ARG A 9 -10.32 21.59 -17.44
N LEU A 10 -9.38 21.40 -16.51
CA LEU A 10 -8.06 21.94 -16.63
C LEU A 10 -7.32 21.09 -17.69
N ALA A 11 -7.15 21.68 -18.86
CA ALA A 11 -6.22 21.16 -19.85
C ALA A 11 -4.81 21.46 -19.36
N VAL A 12 -4.14 20.49 -18.77
CA VAL A 12 -2.70 20.53 -18.56
C VAL A 12 -2.05 20.07 -19.86
N LEU A 13 -1.71 21.02 -20.71
CA LEU A 13 -0.74 20.85 -21.79
C LEU A 13 0.65 20.86 -21.17
N GLY A 14 1.24 19.69 -21.07
CA GLY A 14 2.59 19.48 -20.59
C GLY A 14 3.02 18.05 -20.87
N ALA A 15 2.84 17.61 -22.16
CA ALA A 15 3.43 16.35 -22.61
C ALA A 15 4.94 16.57 -22.80
N ALA A 16 5.71 16.57 -21.72
CA ALA A 16 7.11 16.17 -21.78
C ALA A 16 7.10 14.67 -21.98
N ALA A 17 7.17 14.22 -23.24
CA ALA A 17 7.45 12.84 -23.57
C ALA A 17 8.84 12.51 -23.00
N VAL A 18 8.88 12.00 -21.79
CA VAL A 18 10.02 11.25 -21.27
C VAL A 18 10.04 9.95 -22.07
N CYS A 19 10.60 10.01 -23.29
CA CYS A 19 11.10 8.81 -23.95
C CYS A 19 12.24 8.29 -23.08
N LEU A 20 11.90 7.51 -22.04
CA LEU A 20 12.80 6.51 -21.49
C LEU A 20 13.05 5.53 -22.64
N LEU A 21 14.04 5.89 -23.48
CA LEU A 21 14.73 4.93 -24.33
C LEU A 21 15.47 3.95 -23.40
N LEU A 22 14.71 3.12 -22.69
CA LEU A 22 15.21 1.84 -22.25
C LEU A 22 15.47 1.09 -23.54
N GLY A 23 16.75 1.03 -23.90
CA GLY A 23 17.20 0.31 -25.08
C GLY A 23 16.59 -1.08 -25.07
N LEU A 24 15.66 -1.33 -25.99
CA LEU A 24 15.22 -2.66 -26.36
C LEU A 24 16.41 -3.43 -26.92
N THR A 25 17.37 -3.80 -26.08
CA THR A 25 18.20 -4.96 -26.33
C THR A 25 17.38 -6.16 -25.92
N ALA A 26 16.49 -6.57 -26.83
CA ALA A 26 15.80 -7.85 -26.75
C ALA A 26 16.82 -9.00 -26.81
N CYS A 27 17.44 -9.29 -25.68
CA CYS A 27 18.02 -10.57 -25.31
C CYS A 27 17.44 -10.94 -23.93
N GLY A 28 16.11 -10.89 -23.81
CA GLY A 28 15.40 -11.46 -22.69
C GLY A 28 15.37 -12.97 -22.84
N GLN A 29 15.86 -13.69 -21.85
CA GLN A 29 15.40 -15.05 -21.62
C GLN A 29 13.89 -14.98 -21.60
N LYS A 30 13.22 -15.55 -22.60
CA LYS A 30 11.78 -15.73 -22.61
C LYS A 30 11.44 -16.43 -21.30
N ALA A 31 10.66 -15.77 -20.45
CA ALA A 31 10.01 -16.42 -19.31
C ALA A 31 9.46 -17.76 -19.86
N LYS A 32 9.85 -18.85 -19.22
CA LYS A 32 9.42 -20.19 -19.64
C LYS A 32 7.90 -20.16 -19.59
N ALA A 33 7.27 -20.23 -20.78
CA ALA A 33 5.81 -20.37 -20.84
C ALA A 33 5.46 -21.61 -20.03
N SER A 34 4.89 -21.42 -18.84
CA SER A 34 4.29 -22.53 -18.07
C SER A 34 3.21 -23.15 -18.96
N SER A 35 3.03 -24.46 -18.89
CA SER A 35 2.13 -25.21 -19.73
C SER A 35 0.75 -24.55 -19.73
N SER A 36 0.31 -24.04 -20.87
CA SER A 36 -0.90 -23.26 -21.08
C SER A 36 -2.21 -24.01 -20.80
N GLY A 37 -2.14 -25.26 -20.31
CA GLY A 37 -3.30 -26.13 -20.11
C GLY A 37 -4.20 -25.75 -18.92
N ASP A 38 -3.66 -25.07 -17.90
CA ASP A 38 -4.38 -24.72 -16.67
C ASP A 38 -4.56 -23.22 -16.45
N ALA A 39 -4.08 -22.37 -17.37
CA ALA A 39 -4.21 -20.93 -17.24
C ALA A 39 -5.68 -20.50 -17.39
N LEU A 40 -6.18 -19.69 -16.47
CA LEU A 40 -7.43 -18.95 -16.59
C LEU A 40 -7.26 -17.76 -17.53
N LEU A 41 -6.09 -17.10 -17.43
CA LEU A 41 -5.69 -16.02 -18.33
C LEU A 41 -4.17 -15.99 -18.48
N THR A 42 -3.70 -15.25 -19.48
CA THR A 42 -2.29 -14.87 -19.59
C THR A 42 -2.14 -13.37 -19.60
N VAL A 43 -1.03 -12.88 -19.04
CA VAL A 43 -0.63 -11.47 -19.04
C VAL A 43 0.74 -11.41 -19.69
N ASP A 44 0.87 -10.75 -20.85
CA ASP A 44 2.10 -10.71 -21.65
C ASP A 44 2.73 -12.09 -21.87
N GLY A 45 1.87 -13.09 -22.08
CA GLY A 45 2.27 -14.50 -22.27
C GLY A 45 2.56 -15.28 -20.99
N CYS A 46 2.55 -14.66 -19.81
CA CYS A 46 2.73 -15.31 -18.52
C CYS A 46 1.38 -15.81 -17.97
N ALA A 47 1.32 -17.09 -17.61
CA ALA A 47 0.10 -17.72 -17.15
C ALA A 47 -0.33 -17.21 -15.76
N VAL A 48 -1.65 -17.03 -15.59
CA VAL A 48 -2.33 -16.87 -14.31
C VAL A 48 -3.31 -18.04 -14.19
N THR A 49 -3.10 -18.89 -13.19
CA THR A 49 -3.99 -20.02 -12.93
C THR A 49 -5.31 -19.54 -12.31
N GLU A 50 -6.32 -20.40 -12.34
CA GLU A 50 -7.59 -20.11 -11.64
C GLU A 50 -7.38 -19.95 -10.13
N GLU A 51 -6.55 -20.81 -9.53
CA GLU A 51 -6.21 -20.73 -8.11
C GLU A 51 -5.54 -19.40 -7.76
N GLU A 52 -4.58 -18.97 -8.57
CA GLU A 52 -3.91 -17.66 -8.43
C GLU A 52 -4.91 -16.50 -8.54
N TYR A 53 -5.78 -16.53 -9.57
CA TYR A 53 -6.80 -15.49 -9.76
C TYR A 53 -7.80 -15.41 -8.60
N LEU A 54 -8.20 -16.56 -8.04
CA LEU A 54 -9.13 -16.61 -6.92
C LEU A 54 -8.56 -15.96 -5.64
N LEU A 55 -7.26 -15.82 -5.49
CA LEU A 55 -6.66 -15.04 -4.41
C LEU A 55 -7.10 -13.58 -4.50
N PHE A 56 -7.00 -12.99 -5.69
CA PHE A 56 -7.39 -11.61 -5.95
C PHE A 56 -8.91 -11.43 -5.86
N LEU A 57 -9.69 -12.40 -6.35
CA LEU A 57 -11.16 -12.33 -6.29
C LEU A 57 -11.65 -12.35 -4.83
N ARG A 58 -11.08 -13.21 -4.00
CA ARG A 58 -11.40 -13.30 -2.56
C ARG A 58 -11.09 -12.00 -1.84
N ASP A 59 -9.98 -11.36 -2.17
CA ASP A 59 -9.58 -10.08 -1.59
C ASP A 59 -10.61 -8.97 -1.87
N GLN A 60 -11.28 -9.00 -3.02
CA GLN A 60 -12.30 -7.99 -3.37
C GLN A 60 -13.62 -8.14 -2.60
N LYS A 61 -13.82 -9.21 -1.85
CA LYS A 61 -15.10 -9.52 -1.18
C LYS A 61 -15.59 -8.41 -0.27
N ALA A 62 -14.76 -8.02 0.70
CA ALA A 62 -15.13 -7.01 1.68
C ALA A 62 -15.25 -5.61 1.05
N ALA A 63 -14.34 -5.25 0.17
CA ALA A 63 -14.36 -3.96 -0.51
C ALA A 63 -15.58 -3.79 -1.41
N THR A 64 -15.97 -4.86 -2.13
CA THR A 64 -17.18 -4.86 -2.97
C THR A 64 -18.45 -4.74 -2.11
N ALA A 65 -18.55 -5.52 -1.02
CA ALA A 65 -19.70 -5.42 -0.12
C ALA A 65 -19.85 -4.01 0.47
N ASN A 66 -18.74 -3.41 0.91
CA ASN A 66 -18.74 -2.04 1.44
C ASN A 66 -19.11 -1.01 0.37
N TYR A 67 -18.63 -1.15 -0.87
CA TYR A 67 -18.98 -0.27 -1.97
C TYR A 67 -20.48 -0.30 -2.25
N TYR A 68 -21.09 -1.50 -2.42
CA TYR A 68 -22.53 -1.63 -2.70
C TYR A 68 -23.39 -1.19 -1.50
N TRP A 69 -22.94 -1.44 -0.28
CA TRP A 69 -23.60 -0.88 0.90
C TRP A 69 -23.60 0.66 0.89
N THR A 70 -22.45 1.27 0.64
CA THR A 70 -22.31 2.74 0.69
C THR A 70 -23.04 3.45 -0.43
N GLN A 71 -23.00 2.90 -1.66
CA GLN A 71 -23.59 3.54 -2.83
C GLN A 71 -25.08 3.23 -2.99
N TYR A 72 -25.50 2.02 -2.67
CA TYR A 72 -26.82 1.50 -3.00
C TYR A 72 -27.61 1.01 -1.77
N GLN A 73 -27.06 1.10 -0.56
CA GLN A 73 -27.63 0.56 0.69
C GLN A 73 -27.96 -0.94 0.60
N MET A 74 -27.22 -1.66 -0.26
CA MET A 74 -27.43 -3.08 -0.52
C MET A 74 -26.70 -3.92 0.52
N GLN A 75 -27.46 -4.71 1.28
CA GLN A 75 -26.88 -5.59 2.30
C GLN A 75 -26.43 -6.93 1.69
N PRO A 76 -25.28 -7.49 2.15
CA PRO A 76 -24.86 -8.82 1.75
C PRO A 76 -25.84 -9.89 2.24
N ASP A 77 -26.61 -10.46 1.34
CA ASP A 77 -27.48 -11.62 1.55
C ASP A 77 -27.12 -12.75 0.56
N GLU A 78 -27.90 -13.83 0.54
CA GLU A 78 -27.67 -14.99 -0.36
C GLU A 78 -27.69 -14.63 -1.84
N LYS A 79 -28.40 -13.56 -2.24
CA LYS A 79 -28.53 -13.12 -3.64
C LYS A 79 -27.61 -11.97 -3.99
N PHE A 80 -26.89 -11.44 -3.01
CA PHE A 80 -26.07 -10.24 -3.15
C PHE A 80 -25.18 -10.26 -4.39
N TRP A 81 -24.44 -11.34 -4.59
CA TRP A 81 -23.45 -11.44 -5.66
C TRP A 81 -24.05 -11.44 -7.06
N HIS A 82 -25.33 -11.81 -7.20
CA HIS A 82 -26.03 -11.96 -8.48
C HIS A 82 -27.17 -10.94 -8.69
N THR A 83 -27.39 -10.05 -7.73
CA THR A 83 -28.42 -9.00 -7.86
C THR A 83 -27.85 -7.83 -8.65
N GLU A 84 -28.40 -7.57 -9.84
CA GLU A 84 -27.99 -6.48 -10.71
C GLU A 84 -28.45 -5.13 -10.15
N VAL A 85 -27.54 -4.17 -10.11
CA VAL A 85 -27.80 -2.75 -9.80
C VAL A 85 -27.04 -1.90 -10.82
N ASP A 86 -27.74 -0.97 -11.47
CA ASP A 86 -27.18 -0.10 -12.51
C ASP A 86 -26.44 -0.85 -13.64
N GLY A 87 -26.95 -2.02 -14.02
CA GLY A 87 -26.42 -2.83 -15.12
C GLY A 87 -25.18 -3.68 -14.75
N GLN A 88 -24.85 -3.80 -13.47
CA GLN A 88 -23.70 -4.59 -13.01
C GLN A 88 -24.04 -5.36 -11.74
N THR A 89 -23.62 -6.62 -11.64
CA THR A 89 -23.71 -7.38 -10.39
C THR A 89 -22.48 -7.11 -9.50
N PRO A 90 -22.59 -7.27 -8.15
CA PRO A 90 -21.43 -7.24 -7.27
C PRO A 90 -20.33 -8.25 -7.66
N LEU A 91 -20.73 -9.42 -8.18
CA LEU A 91 -19.78 -10.42 -8.66
C LEU A 91 -18.99 -9.93 -9.87
N ASP A 92 -19.64 -9.32 -10.87
CA ASP A 92 -18.96 -8.77 -12.05
C ASP A 92 -18.05 -7.61 -11.69
N TYR A 93 -18.50 -6.75 -10.77
CA TYR A 93 -17.68 -5.67 -10.24
C TYR A 93 -16.43 -6.22 -9.53
N ALA A 94 -16.59 -7.22 -8.67
CA ALA A 94 -15.47 -7.85 -7.97
C ALA A 94 -14.49 -8.53 -8.94
N LYS A 95 -15.02 -9.29 -9.93
CA LYS A 95 -14.22 -9.94 -10.99
C LYS A 95 -13.38 -8.91 -11.77
N ALA A 96 -13.98 -7.80 -12.19
CA ALA A 96 -13.26 -6.76 -12.93
C ALA A 96 -12.12 -6.15 -12.11
N ARG A 97 -12.35 -5.89 -10.82
CA ARG A 97 -11.31 -5.39 -9.91
C ARG A 97 -10.21 -6.42 -9.64
N ALA A 98 -10.60 -7.68 -9.44
CA ALA A 98 -9.65 -8.78 -9.27
C ALA A 98 -8.79 -8.99 -10.51
N LEU A 99 -9.37 -8.87 -11.71
CA LEU A 99 -8.63 -8.95 -12.96
C LEU A 99 -7.57 -7.84 -13.06
N LYS A 100 -7.98 -6.59 -12.80
CA LYS A 100 -7.01 -5.47 -12.77
C LYS A 100 -5.90 -5.73 -11.75
N ALA A 101 -6.24 -6.18 -10.53
CA ALA A 101 -5.26 -6.44 -9.49
C ALA A 101 -4.28 -7.57 -9.88
N ALA A 102 -4.78 -8.66 -10.45
CA ALA A 102 -3.95 -9.76 -10.93
C ALA A 102 -3.01 -9.33 -12.06
N VAL A 103 -3.51 -8.56 -13.03
CA VAL A 103 -2.70 -8.00 -14.12
C VAL A 103 -1.62 -7.07 -13.57
N THR A 104 -1.98 -6.14 -12.67
CA THR A 104 -1.00 -5.23 -12.05
C THR A 104 0.08 -6.01 -11.29
N ALA A 105 -0.29 -7.03 -10.53
CA ALA A 105 0.66 -7.85 -9.78
C ALA A 105 1.61 -8.62 -10.72
N LYS A 106 1.12 -9.17 -11.83
CA LYS A 106 1.96 -9.80 -12.86
C LYS A 106 2.91 -8.80 -13.50
N GLU A 107 2.40 -7.62 -13.89
CA GLU A 107 3.24 -6.57 -14.47
C GLU A 107 4.32 -6.07 -13.49
N THR A 108 4.01 -6.03 -12.20
CA THR A 108 4.99 -5.71 -11.15
C THR A 108 6.12 -6.75 -11.13
N MET A 109 5.79 -8.04 -11.15
CA MET A 109 6.78 -9.12 -11.16
C MET A 109 7.61 -9.16 -12.45
N LEU A 110 6.96 -8.92 -13.60
CA LEU A 110 7.64 -8.86 -14.90
C LEU A 110 8.61 -7.67 -14.95
N LEU A 111 8.16 -6.48 -14.55
CA LEU A 111 9.00 -5.29 -14.50
C LEU A 111 10.19 -5.48 -13.55
N ALA A 112 9.96 -6.06 -12.37
CA ALA A 112 11.03 -6.33 -11.42
C ALA A 112 12.07 -7.32 -11.98
N SER A 113 11.63 -8.31 -12.74
CA SER A 113 12.53 -9.24 -13.44
C SER A 113 13.30 -8.56 -14.58
N GLU A 114 12.65 -7.69 -15.36
CA GLU A 114 13.30 -6.90 -16.41
C GLU A 114 14.37 -5.94 -15.87
N GLN A 115 14.24 -5.51 -14.61
CA GLN A 115 15.18 -4.63 -13.93
C GLN A 115 16.20 -5.39 -13.07
N ASP A 116 16.29 -6.70 -13.20
CA ASP A 116 17.17 -7.57 -12.40
C ASP A 116 16.99 -7.42 -10.87
N VAL A 117 15.80 -7.03 -10.43
CA VAL A 117 15.43 -6.87 -9.01
C VAL A 117 15.10 -8.23 -8.40
N LEU A 118 14.38 -9.08 -9.15
CA LEU A 118 14.08 -10.44 -8.75
C LEU A 118 13.94 -11.34 -9.98
N ASP A 119 14.15 -12.65 -9.79
CA ASP A 119 13.84 -13.65 -10.81
C ASP A 119 12.33 -13.85 -10.91
N TYR A 120 11.79 -13.79 -12.14
CA TYR A 120 10.39 -14.13 -12.35
C TYR A 120 10.12 -15.59 -12.00
N LYS A 121 9.08 -15.82 -11.20
CA LYS A 121 8.57 -17.14 -10.84
C LYS A 121 7.10 -17.25 -11.20
N ASP A 122 6.70 -18.41 -11.66
CA ASP A 122 5.27 -18.70 -11.85
C ASP A 122 4.60 -19.03 -10.49
N TYR A 123 3.26 -19.12 -10.49
CA TYR A 123 2.52 -19.34 -9.25
C TYR A 123 2.89 -20.64 -8.52
N PRO A 124 3.06 -21.79 -9.18
CA PRO A 124 3.56 -23.01 -8.53
C PRO A 124 4.95 -22.84 -7.87
N GLU A 125 5.89 -22.16 -8.55
CA GLU A 125 7.23 -21.89 -8.01
C GLU A 125 7.12 -20.98 -6.77
N MET A 126 6.29 -19.93 -6.83
CA MET A 126 6.04 -19.06 -5.67
C MET A 126 5.44 -19.82 -4.48
N MET A 127 4.55 -20.78 -4.73
CA MET A 127 3.97 -21.59 -3.65
C MET A 127 4.98 -22.53 -3.01
N GLN A 128 5.95 -23.05 -3.76
CA GLN A 128 7.07 -23.82 -3.22
C GLN A 128 7.96 -22.95 -2.32
N ASP A 129 8.30 -21.74 -2.77
CA ASP A 129 9.08 -20.81 -1.97
C ASP A 129 8.36 -20.37 -0.69
N MET A 130 7.05 -20.14 -0.78
CA MET A 130 6.23 -19.83 0.39
C MET A 130 6.30 -20.96 1.43
N GLN A 131 6.18 -22.21 0.98
CA GLN A 131 6.24 -23.36 1.88
C GLN A 131 7.62 -23.45 2.57
N GLN A 132 8.69 -23.26 1.82
CA GLN A 132 10.06 -23.22 2.34
C GLN A 132 10.22 -22.12 3.39
N GLU A 133 9.77 -20.90 3.10
CA GLU A 133 9.83 -19.77 4.03
C GLU A 133 9.02 -20.05 5.30
N ASN A 134 7.85 -20.67 5.19
CA ASN A 134 7.02 -21.04 6.32
C ASN A 134 7.70 -22.11 7.20
N ASP A 135 8.37 -23.10 6.59
CA ASP A 135 9.11 -24.12 7.29
C ASP A 135 10.32 -23.53 8.04
N ASP A 136 11.07 -22.62 7.41
CA ASP A 136 12.19 -21.90 8.00
C ASP A 136 11.74 -21.04 9.19
N ARG A 137 10.60 -20.34 9.09
CA ARG A 137 10.00 -19.57 10.20
C ARG A 137 9.58 -20.46 11.37
N ALA A 138 8.98 -21.59 11.07
CA ALA A 138 8.61 -22.57 12.09
C ALA A 138 9.83 -23.11 12.83
N GLN A 139 10.93 -23.38 12.13
CA GLN A 139 12.19 -23.83 12.73
C GLN A 139 12.83 -22.72 13.59
N LYS A 140 12.91 -21.48 13.11
CA LYS A 140 13.40 -20.33 13.90
C LYS A 140 12.61 -20.15 15.19
N LYS A 141 11.29 -20.26 15.10
CA LYS A 141 10.40 -20.19 16.27
C LYS A 141 10.69 -21.29 17.28
N GLN A 142 10.90 -22.53 16.83
CA GLN A 142 11.25 -23.66 17.70
C GLN A 142 12.60 -23.46 18.38
N ASN A 143 13.55 -22.85 17.69
CA ASN A 143 14.90 -22.56 18.21
C ASN A 143 14.95 -21.33 19.13
N GLY A 144 13.84 -20.57 19.27
CA GLY A 144 13.82 -19.30 20.00
C GLY A 144 14.59 -18.16 19.30
N GLU A 145 14.79 -18.29 17.99
CA GLU A 145 15.46 -17.27 17.17
C GLU A 145 14.48 -16.13 16.83
N VAL A 146 15.01 -14.92 16.75
CA VAL A 146 14.21 -13.74 16.36
C VAL A 146 14.02 -13.73 14.87
N TYR A 147 12.76 -13.59 14.44
CA TYR A 147 12.40 -13.27 13.07
C TYR A 147 11.30 -12.20 13.05
N TYR A 148 11.17 -11.47 11.96
CA TYR A 148 10.23 -10.37 11.85
C TYR A 148 9.06 -10.71 10.91
N GLY A 149 7.90 -10.10 11.16
CA GLY A 149 6.70 -10.25 10.36
C GLY A 149 5.78 -11.38 10.82
N VAL A 150 5.00 -11.95 9.90
CA VAL A 150 3.99 -12.98 10.19
C VAL A 150 4.62 -14.32 10.60
N ASN A 151 3.90 -15.09 11.40
CA ASN A 151 4.38 -16.45 11.80
C ASN A 151 4.42 -17.42 10.61
N ALA A 152 3.47 -17.30 9.69
CA ALA A 152 3.41 -18.06 8.45
C ALA A 152 2.64 -17.26 7.39
N PHE A 153 3.06 -17.39 6.15
CA PHE A 153 2.36 -16.79 5.01
C PHE A 153 1.21 -17.68 4.54
N THR A 154 0.12 -17.04 4.13
CA THR A 154 -0.88 -17.63 3.22
C THR A 154 -0.46 -17.34 1.77
N PRO A 155 -1.03 -18.02 0.76
CA PRO A 155 -0.72 -17.72 -0.64
C PRO A 155 -0.86 -16.24 -0.99
N PHE A 156 -1.94 -15.59 -0.56
CA PHE A 156 -2.17 -14.17 -0.85
C PHE A 156 -1.18 -13.24 -0.14
N THR A 157 -0.92 -13.46 1.15
CA THR A 157 0.03 -12.62 1.91
C THR A 157 1.47 -12.83 1.44
N TYR A 158 1.82 -14.00 0.91
CA TYR A 158 3.13 -14.23 0.31
C TYR A 158 3.26 -13.51 -1.04
N TYR A 159 2.20 -13.56 -1.85
CA TYR A 159 2.15 -12.83 -3.11
C TYR A 159 2.33 -11.32 -2.89
N GLN A 160 1.58 -10.76 -1.92
CA GLN A 160 1.73 -9.35 -1.52
C GLN A 160 3.16 -9.06 -1.05
N TYR A 161 3.72 -9.91 -0.18
CA TYR A 161 5.10 -9.74 0.31
C TYR A 161 6.11 -9.66 -0.85
N LEU A 162 6.00 -10.51 -1.87
CA LEU A 162 6.89 -10.47 -3.03
C LEU A 162 6.70 -9.20 -3.87
N THR A 163 5.45 -8.83 -4.16
CA THR A 163 5.17 -7.63 -4.98
C THR A 163 5.53 -6.33 -4.26
N ASP A 164 5.33 -6.26 -2.94
CA ASP A 164 5.67 -5.09 -2.13
C ASP A 164 7.20 -4.91 -2.05
N ASN A 165 7.94 -6.00 -1.81
CA ASN A 165 9.41 -5.97 -1.82
C ASN A 165 9.94 -5.60 -3.20
N ALA A 166 9.42 -6.21 -4.27
CA ALA A 166 9.79 -5.87 -5.64
C ALA A 166 9.56 -4.37 -5.93
N SER A 167 8.42 -3.84 -5.51
CA SER A 167 8.10 -2.41 -5.67
C SER A 167 9.07 -1.52 -4.91
N ALA A 168 9.37 -1.85 -3.65
CA ALA A 168 10.30 -1.07 -2.82
C ALA A 168 11.75 -1.06 -3.40
N GLU A 169 12.20 -2.19 -3.92
CA GLU A 169 13.51 -2.26 -4.57
C GLU A 169 13.52 -1.52 -5.92
N MET A 170 12.44 -1.61 -6.71
CA MET A 170 12.30 -0.83 -7.94
C MET A 170 12.24 0.67 -7.67
N GLU A 171 11.56 1.14 -6.59
CA GLU A 171 11.64 2.55 -6.17
C GLU A 171 13.09 2.98 -5.97
N THR A 172 13.91 2.14 -5.31
CA THR A 172 15.34 2.41 -5.08
C THR A 172 16.15 2.44 -6.38
N VAL A 173 15.84 1.56 -7.34
CA VAL A 173 16.48 1.56 -8.67
C VAL A 173 16.11 2.85 -9.43
N LEU A 174 14.83 3.20 -9.45
CA LEU A 174 14.34 4.41 -10.13
C LEU A 174 14.87 5.69 -9.49
N GLU A 175 14.99 5.76 -8.17
CA GLU A 175 15.60 6.90 -7.47
C GLU A 175 17.02 7.18 -7.98
N LYS A 176 17.80 6.14 -8.24
CA LYS A 176 19.18 6.27 -8.75
C LYS A 176 19.24 6.60 -10.24
N GLN A 177 18.26 6.16 -11.01
CA GLN A 177 18.23 6.35 -12.46
C GLN A 177 17.60 7.68 -12.88
N LEU A 178 16.62 8.16 -12.11
CA LEU A 178 15.87 9.37 -12.44
C LEU A 178 16.61 10.63 -11.97
N THR A 179 16.56 11.66 -12.79
CA THR A 179 17.10 12.98 -12.48
C THR A 179 15.99 14.02 -12.58
N PRO A 180 15.11 14.10 -11.56
CA PRO A 180 14.01 15.05 -11.59
C PRO A 180 14.50 16.48 -11.63
N THR A 181 13.82 17.33 -12.39
CA THR A 181 14.04 18.76 -12.40
C THR A 181 13.53 19.40 -11.10
N GLU A 182 14.01 20.60 -10.79
CA GLU A 182 13.54 21.34 -9.61
C GLU A 182 12.03 21.63 -9.67
N VAL A 183 11.47 21.84 -10.87
CA VAL A 183 10.03 22.03 -11.08
C VAL A 183 9.24 20.77 -10.73
N GLU A 184 9.71 19.60 -11.15
CA GLU A 184 9.06 18.34 -10.80
C GLU A 184 9.13 18.06 -9.29
N LEU A 185 10.29 18.30 -8.66
CA LEU A 185 10.42 18.17 -7.21
C LEU A 185 9.52 19.17 -6.46
N GLN A 186 9.33 20.39 -6.99
CA GLN A 186 8.41 21.35 -6.39
C GLN A 186 6.94 20.87 -6.48
N GLN A 187 6.54 20.21 -7.57
CA GLN A 187 5.21 19.61 -7.69
C GLN A 187 5.01 18.49 -6.66
N VAL A 188 6.01 17.60 -6.52
CA VAL A 188 5.99 16.53 -5.50
C VAL A 188 5.94 17.14 -4.10
N TYR A 189 6.66 18.21 -3.82
CA TYR A 189 6.62 18.90 -2.52
C TYR A 189 5.21 19.38 -2.18
N GLU A 190 4.52 20.02 -3.14
CA GLU A 190 3.14 20.49 -2.91
C GLU A 190 2.15 19.34 -2.70
N GLU A 191 2.35 18.20 -3.39
CA GLU A 191 1.50 17.02 -3.25
C GLU A 191 1.70 16.29 -1.91
N TYR A 192 2.95 16.20 -1.43
CA TYR A 192 3.32 15.46 -0.23
C TYR A 192 3.48 16.34 1.02
N LYS A 193 3.00 17.57 0.98
CA LYS A 193 3.11 18.55 2.06
C LYS A 193 2.74 17.99 3.44
N ASP A 194 1.60 17.27 3.52
CA ASP A 194 1.09 16.76 4.80
C ASP A 194 2.01 15.70 5.43
N VAL A 195 2.71 14.90 4.60
CA VAL A 195 3.70 13.92 5.11
C VAL A 195 5.03 14.54 5.50
N LEU A 196 5.31 15.76 5.04
CA LEU A 196 6.53 16.53 5.36
C LEU A 196 6.37 17.38 6.63
N SER A 197 5.26 17.27 7.35
CA SER A 197 5.08 17.95 8.65
C SER A 197 6.17 17.53 9.64
N LEU A 198 6.69 18.49 10.38
CA LEU A 198 7.60 18.28 11.51
C LEU A 198 6.86 17.84 12.78
N GLY A 199 5.54 17.77 12.72
CA GLY A 199 4.68 17.35 13.83
C GLY A 199 4.40 18.46 14.83
N THR A 200 3.77 18.07 15.94
CA THR A 200 3.49 18.95 17.07
C THR A 200 4.28 18.47 18.27
N THR A 201 4.99 19.37 18.90
CA THR A 201 5.69 19.11 20.16
C THR A 201 4.80 19.52 21.33
N TYR A 202 4.49 18.54 22.18
CA TYR A 202 3.76 18.72 23.42
C TYR A 202 4.71 18.75 24.60
N ARG A 203 4.58 19.71 25.48
CA ARG A 203 5.21 19.73 26.79
C ARG A 203 4.14 19.56 27.86
N TYR A 204 4.29 18.56 28.71
CA TYR A 204 3.30 18.20 29.70
C TYR A 204 3.91 17.77 31.03
N ARG A 205 3.08 17.78 32.08
CA ARG A 205 3.47 17.37 33.42
C ARG A 205 2.62 16.18 33.83
N ILE A 206 3.24 15.20 34.44
CA ILE A 206 2.60 14.07 35.11
C ILE A 206 2.80 14.27 36.62
N GLU A 207 1.70 14.22 37.37
CA GLU A 207 1.68 14.25 38.85
C GLU A 207 1.03 12.95 39.32
N THR A 208 1.79 12.08 39.96
CA THR A 208 1.32 10.79 40.49
C THR A 208 0.72 10.97 41.90
N ALA A 209 -0.09 10.01 42.38
CA ALA A 209 -0.79 10.08 43.66
C ALA A 209 0.16 10.24 44.86
N ASP A 210 1.42 9.83 44.76
CA ASP A 210 2.44 10.02 45.79
C ASP A 210 3.08 11.42 45.77
N GLY A 211 2.65 12.30 44.88
CA GLY A 211 3.19 13.66 44.71
C GLY A 211 4.45 13.76 43.84
N THR A 212 4.85 12.70 43.17
CA THR A 212 5.98 12.75 42.21
C THR A 212 5.56 13.58 41.00
N LEU A 213 6.40 14.55 40.63
CA LEU A 213 6.21 15.43 39.48
C LEU A 213 7.27 15.14 38.42
N GLN A 214 6.81 14.92 37.16
CA GLN A 214 7.68 14.75 36.01
C GLN A 214 7.20 15.66 34.88
N GLU A 215 8.11 16.45 34.29
CA GLU A 215 7.83 17.21 33.07
C GLU A 215 8.48 16.50 31.87
N LEU A 216 7.69 16.27 30.84
CA LEU A 216 8.08 15.55 29.63
C LEU A 216 7.80 16.42 28.40
N THR A 217 8.55 16.13 27.34
CA THR A 217 8.34 16.71 26.01
C THR A 217 8.30 15.59 25.00
N GLN A 218 7.29 15.59 24.14
CA GLN A 218 7.09 14.57 23.12
C GLN A 218 6.67 15.22 21.81
N ASN A 219 7.29 14.80 20.71
CA ASN A 219 6.89 15.20 19.36
C ASN A 219 6.09 14.06 18.70
N THR A 220 5.00 14.41 17.99
CA THR A 220 4.15 13.43 17.32
C THR A 220 4.86 12.60 16.24
N ARG A 221 6.01 13.03 15.74
CA ARG A 221 6.87 12.27 14.79
C ARG A 221 7.79 11.27 15.47
N GLU A 222 7.88 11.28 16.77
CA GLU A 222 8.72 10.38 17.57
C GLU A 222 7.90 9.29 18.27
N ILE A 223 6.59 9.29 18.06
CA ILE A 223 5.68 8.27 18.60
C ILE A 223 6.04 6.90 18.04
N GLY A 224 6.04 5.90 18.90
CA GLY A 224 6.47 4.53 18.57
C GLY A 224 7.99 4.34 18.61
N LYS A 225 8.76 5.39 18.96
CA LYS A 225 10.20 5.30 19.21
C LYS A 225 10.54 5.21 20.69
N ALA A 226 9.55 5.48 21.56
CA ALA A 226 9.73 5.37 23.00
C ALA A 226 9.76 3.91 23.45
N ASP A 227 10.53 3.62 24.53
CA ASP A 227 10.65 2.29 25.11
C ASP A 227 9.35 1.78 25.76
N THR A 228 8.34 2.64 25.91
CA THR A 228 7.07 2.31 26.56
C THR A 228 5.84 2.79 25.79
N VAL A 229 4.90 1.86 25.58
CA VAL A 229 3.58 2.14 24.96
C VAL A 229 2.76 3.15 25.76
N THR A 230 3.00 3.23 27.08
CA THR A 230 2.26 4.10 28.01
C THR A 230 2.47 5.58 27.70
N GLU A 231 3.70 5.98 27.38
CA GLU A 231 4.03 7.38 27.06
C GLU A 231 3.52 7.76 25.66
N ASP A 232 3.57 6.80 24.72
CA ASP A 232 3.13 7.02 23.35
C ASP A 232 1.62 7.28 23.23
N LEU A 233 0.80 6.80 24.16
CA LEU A 233 -0.65 6.96 24.12
C LEU A 233 -1.14 8.30 24.73
N ILE A 234 -0.36 8.95 25.58
CA ILE A 234 -0.75 10.21 26.25
C ILE A 234 -1.05 11.31 25.23
N TYR A 235 -0.27 11.39 24.13
CA TYR A 235 -0.43 12.46 23.13
C TYR A 235 -1.82 12.48 22.47
N VAL A 236 -2.53 11.35 22.39
CA VAL A 236 -3.86 11.26 21.78
C VAL A 236 -4.84 12.22 22.46
N TYR A 237 -4.70 12.39 23.77
CA TYR A 237 -5.53 13.29 24.54
C TYR A 237 -5.21 14.77 24.24
N PHE A 238 -3.96 15.09 23.93
CA PHE A 238 -3.52 16.47 23.70
C PHE A 238 -4.09 17.09 22.43
N THR A 239 -4.49 16.28 21.44
CA THR A 239 -5.01 16.77 20.15
C THR A 239 -6.27 17.64 20.31
N SER A 240 -7.03 17.46 21.40
CA SER A 240 -8.26 18.21 21.72
C SER A 240 -8.12 19.16 22.91
N MET A 241 -6.92 19.27 23.51
CA MET A 241 -6.68 20.06 24.71
C MET A 241 -6.04 21.41 24.44
N GLN A 242 -6.27 22.33 25.37
CA GLN A 242 -5.55 23.61 25.41
C GLN A 242 -4.50 23.59 26.55
N PRO A 243 -3.39 24.31 26.42
CA PRO A 243 -2.45 24.47 27.51
C PRO A 243 -3.12 24.91 28.82
N GLY A 244 -2.74 24.24 29.91
CA GLY A 244 -3.32 24.41 31.23
C GLY A 244 -4.45 23.41 31.57
N GLN A 245 -4.97 22.66 30.60
CA GLN A 245 -5.95 21.63 30.86
C GLN A 245 -5.30 20.34 31.35
N SER A 246 -6.03 19.56 32.16
CA SER A 246 -5.56 18.31 32.75
C SER A 246 -6.59 17.20 32.60
N PHE A 247 -6.11 15.95 32.65
CA PHE A 247 -6.95 14.75 32.70
C PHE A 247 -6.34 13.68 33.62
N ALA A 248 -7.18 12.78 34.13
CA ALA A 248 -6.75 11.63 34.90
C ALA A 248 -6.23 10.53 33.95
N TYR A 249 -5.10 9.91 34.31
CA TYR A 249 -4.44 8.87 33.53
C TYR A 249 -3.83 7.82 34.46
N GLU A 250 -3.77 6.57 33.98
CA GLU A 250 -3.04 5.51 34.68
C GLU A 250 -1.62 5.44 34.14
N TYR A 251 -0.66 5.93 34.94
CA TYR A 251 0.75 5.98 34.57
C TYR A 251 1.53 4.90 35.34
N TYR A 252 1.99 3.89 34.63
CA TYR A 252 2.66 2.70 35.20
C TYR A 252 1.88 2.04 36.37
N GLY A 253 0.57 1.90 36.23
CA GLY A 253 -0.30 1.27 37.23
C GLY A 253 -0.63 2.17 38.43
N GLN A 254 -0.32 3.46 38.37
CA GLN A 254 -0.65 4.46 39.38
C GLN A 254 -1.57 5.52 38.84
N GLU A 255 -2.53 5.98 39.65
CA GLU A 255 -3.32 7.15 39.31
C GLU A 255 -2.43 8.39 39.20
N ALA A 256 -2.57 9.11 38.10
CA ALA A 256 -1.82 10.32 37.83
C ALA A 256 -2.75 11.40 37.22
N THR A 257 -2.34 12.64 37.39
CA THR A 257 -2.90 13.77 36.66
C THR A 257 -1.91 14.24 35.61
N VAL A 258 -2.33 14.24 34.35
CA VAL A 258 -1.52 14.76 33.24
C VAL A 258 -2.02 16.15 32.88
N THR A 259 -1.13 17.13 32.89
CA THR A 259 -1.44 18.53 32.55
C THR A 259 -0.65 18.92 31.30
N LEU A 260 -1.35 19.34 30.24
CA LEU A 260 -0.73 19.94 29.07
C LEU A 260 -0.19 21.33 29.42
N LEU A 261 1.12 21.55 29.27
CA LEU A 261 1.77 22.83 29.58
C LEU A 261 1.91 23.70 28.32
N ASP A 262 2.23 23.06 27.18
CA ASP A 262 2.45 23.75 25.92
C ASP A 262 2.21 22.81 24.73
N ALA A 263 1.79 23.36 23.60
CA ALA A 263 1.61 22.65 22.34
C ALA A 263 2.14 23.54 21.21
N LYS A 264 3.21 23.10 20.55
CA LYS A 264 3.87 23.86 19.48
C LYS A 264 3.81 23.06 18.19
N ASP A 265 3.12 23.60 17.18
CA ASP A 265 3.24 23.10 15.80
C ASP A 265 4.63 23.47 15.27
N GLU A 266 5.44 22.48 14.92
CA GLU A 266 6.80 22.69 14.40
C GLU A 266 6.79 23.01 12.90
N GLY A 267 5.61 23.03 12.26
CA GLY A 267 5.43 23.35 10.86
C GLY A 267 5.82 22.19 9.93
N MET A 268 6.36 22.55 8.78
CA MET A 268 6.75 21.60 7.73
C MET A 268 8.22 21.77 7.37
N GLN A 269 8.82 20.67 6.88
CA GLN A 269 10.13 20.77 6.25
C GLN A 269 10.07 21.76 5.08
N THR A 270 11.08 22.59 4.95
CA THR A 270 11.23 23.43 3.75
C THR A 270 11.52 22.55 2.53
N PHE A 271 11.29 23.07 1.33
CA PHE A 271 11.64 22.37 0.09
C PHE A 271 13.09 21.86 0.10
N GLU A 272 14.05 22.69 0.51
CA GLU A 272 15.46 22.30 0.57
C GLU A 272 15.74 21.21 1.61
N GLN A 273 15.07 21.23 2.75
CA GLN A 273 15.18 20.16 3.77
C GLN A 273 14.57 18.84 3.31
N ALA A 274 13.50 18.89 2.52
CA ALA A 274 12.79 17.74 2.04
C ALA A 274 13.41 17.11 0.76
N LYS A 275 14.34 17.77 0.11
CA LYS A 275 14.82 17.47 -1.25
C LYS A 275 15.19 16.00 -1.52
N ASP A 276 15.83 15.35 -0.55
CA ASP A 276 16.18 13.93 -0.70
C ASP A 276 14.95 13.02 -0.55
N SER A 277 14.05 13.32 0.39
CA SER A 277 12.76 12.60 0.50
C SER A 277 11.89 12.80 -0.74
N LEU A 278 11.94 13.99 -1.36
CA LEU A 278 11.17 14.27 -2.58
C LEU A 278 11.65 13.44 -3.78
N LYS A 279 12.93 13.08 -3.87
CA LYS A 279 13.42 12.16 -4.90
C LYS A 279 12.82 10.76 -4.75
N VAL A 280 12.72 10.28 -3.50
CA VAL A 280 12.08 9.00 -3.19
C VAL A 280 10.59 9.03 -3.57
N PHE A 281 9.87 10.09 -3.19
CA PHE A 281 8.46 10.24 -3.55
C PHE A 281 8.26 10.36 -5.06
N TYR A 282 9.15 11.06 -5.76
CA TYR A 282 9.14 11.15 -7.22
C TYR A 282 9.35 9.76 -7.87
N ALA A 283 10.32 8.99 -7.40
CA ALA A 283 10.58 7.64 -7.89
C ALA A 283 9.35 6.72 -7.69
N ARG A 284 8.72 6.79 -6.51
CA ARG A 284 7.47 6.06 -6.20
C ARG A 284 6.35 6.46 -7.14
N GLN A 285 6.15 7.75 -7.38
CA GLN A 285 5.14 8.25 -8.30
C GLN A 285 5.40 7.73 -9.73
N LYS A 286 6.67 7.78 -10.18
CA LYS A 286 7.04 7.27 -11.51
C LYS A 286 6.88 5.77 -11.65
N LEU A 287 7.15 5.00 -10.61
CA LEU A 287 6.86 3.57 -10.58
C LEU A 287 5.35 3.30 -10.72
N ALA A 288 4.53 4.02 -9.95
CA ALA A 288 3.08 3.88 -10.02
C ALA A 288 2.53 4.23 -11.42
N GLU A 289 3.00 5.33 -12.03
CA GLU A 289 2.67 5.71 -13.40
C GLU A 289 3.07 4.63 -14.42
N LEU A 290 4.27 4.08 -14.27
CA LEU A 290 4.78 3.03 -15.15
C LEU A 290 3.96 1.73 -15.03
N LEU A 291 3.65 1.31 -13.81
CA LEU A 291 2.84 0.11 -13.56
C LEU A 291 1.40 0.29 -14.05
N GLU A 292 0.80 1.47 -13.88
CA GLU A 292 -0.54 1.75 -14.42
C GLU A 292 -0.52 1.70 -15.95
N GLN A 293 0.49 2.27 -16.62
CA GLN A 293 0.65 2.20 -18.08
C GLN A 293 0.83 0.76 -18.55
N ARG A 294 1.66 -0.03 -17.89
CA ARG A 294 1.86 -1.45 -18.22
C ARG A 294 0.57 -2.23 -18.06
N THR A 295 -0.13 -2.06 -16.92
CA THR A 295 -1.42 -2.72 -16.66
C THR A 295 -2.47 -2.40 -17.74
N GLN A 296 -2.52 -1.14 -18.20
CA GLN A 296 -3.47 -0.71 -19.24
C GLN A 296 -3.14 -1.26 -20.63
N ASN A 297 -1.84 -1.50 -20.92
CA ASN A 297 -1.37 -1.95 -22.23
C ASN A 297 -1.03 -3.44 -22.28
N ALA A 298 -1.15 -4.15 -21.17
CA ALA A 298 -0.84 -5.58 -21.09
C ALA A 298 -1.66 -6.40 -22.08
N ASP A 299 -1.04 -7.35 -22.75
CA ASP A 299 -1.72 -8.34 -23.61
C ASP A 299 -2.39 -9.41 -22.72
N VAL A 300 -3.68 -9.23 -22.44
CA VAL A 300 -4.46 -10.13 -21.59
C VAL A 300 -5.31 -11.05 -22.43
N VAL A 301 -4.99 -12.34 -22.43
CA VAL A 301 -5.79 -13.38 -23.08
C VAL A 301 -6.54 -14.19 -22.02
N LEU A 302 -7.86 -14.17 -22.06
CA LEU A 302 -8.74 -14.71 -21.04
C LEU A 302 -9.51 -15.95 -21.57
N ASP A 303 -9.51 -17.05 -20.82
CA ASP A 303 -10.51 -18.11 -21.01
C ASP A 303 -11.87 -17.60 -20.51
N LYS A 304 -12.61 -17.00 -21.43
CA LYS A 304 -13.88 -16.33 -21.10
C LYS A 304 -14.91 -17.30 -20.50
N ALA A 305 -14.94 -18.53 -20.96
CA ALA A 305 -15.95 -19.50 -20.47
C ALA A 305 -15.70 -19.87 -19.01
N ARG A 306 -14.43 -20.13 -18.64
CA ARG A 306 -14.04 -20.40 -17.25
C ARG A 306 -14.19 -19.17 -16.37
N TYR A 307 -13.77 -18.01 -16.85
CA TYR A 307 -13.89 -16.75 -16.12
C TYR A 307 -15.35 -16.39 -15.80
N ASP A 308 -16.25 -16.49 -16.78
CA ASP A 308 -17.68 -16.20 -16.59
C ASP A 308 -18.31 -17.16 -15.55
N ALA A 309 -17.85 -18.41 -15.49
CA ALA A 309 -18.34 -19.42 -14.56
C ALA A 309 -17.81 -19.27 -13.12
N LEU A 310 -16.86 -18.37 -12.87
CA LEU A 310 -16.33 -18.16 -11.52
C LEU A 310 -17.39 -17.57 -10.59
N GLU A 311 -17.40 -18.06 -9.36
CA GLU A 311 -18.23 -17.57 -8.26
C GLU A 311 -17.36 -16.89 -7.20
N MET A 312 -17.99 -16.09 -6.31
CA MET A 312 -17.29 -15.50 -5.18
C MET A 312 -16.90 -16.58 -4.18
N PRO A 313 -15.59 -16.78 -3.90
CA PRO A 313 -15.13 -17.81 -2.98
C PRO A 313 -15.38 -17.50 -1.50
#